data_00a22f3b2041ee426ffd3920f7f514ed
#
_entry.id   00a22f3b2041ee426ffd3920f7f514ed
#
_cell.length_a   1.000
_cell.length_b   1.000
_cell.length_c   1.000
_cell.angle_alpha   90.00
_cell.angle_beta   90.00
_cell.angle_gamma   90.00
#
_symmetry.space_group_name_H-M   'P 1'
#
loop_
_entity.id
_entity.type
_entity.pdbx_description
1 polymer ?
#
loop_
_entity_poly.entity_id
_entity_poly.type
_entity_poly.pdbx_seq_one_letter_code
_entity_poly.pdbx_strand_id
1 'polypeptide(L)'
;MKRAFLFLMLTAVMLTACIQKNNQKVDTMENDSTSTVYLTREISPESLVKIYKALGVPAKGHVAVKMSTGEGSNPNYLKPELIKNLIFEVNGTIVECNTAYSSGPGNEQDDRNSSANHWKVIERHGFTPTFKVDIMDEEGEMRIPVQDSTHIKYDIVGTHMANYDFMIALNHFKGHPMGGYGGALKNLSIGCASQNGKAYIHSTGKMEVLDMAKLWTPEYIGDQDGFLESMAAAAQAVVDYFEKKQGIIYISVMNNMSIDCDCVDHPEPVKLEDYGILASTDPVALDQACIDIINQQKVTAKNDPTDLLNRIDQQHGVHTIEHAEKIGLGSRKYTLVSIDK
;
A
#
# COMPACT_ATOMS: atom_id res chain seq x y z
N MET A 1 -28.21 -86.95 38.13
CA MET A 1 -27.36 -85.75 38.27
C MET A 1 -26.41 -85.73 37.07
N LYS A 2 -26.72 -85.04 36.01
CA LYS A 2 -25.76 -84.74 34.92
C LYS A 2 -26.17 -83.40 34.33
N ARG A 3 -25.38 -82.35 34.54
CA ARG A 3 -25.55 -81.03 33.95
C ARG A 3 -24.98 -81.04 32.57
N ALA A 4 -25.79 -80.65 31.55
CA ALA A 4 -25.37 -80.40 30.22
C ALA A 4 -24.90 -78.98 30.10
N PHE A 5 -23.69 -78.77 29.59
CA PHE A 5 -23.16 -77.45 29.22
C PHE A 5 -23.50 -77.19 27.74
N LEU A 6 -24.25 -76.12 27.51
CA LEU A 6 -24.59 -75.62 26.17
C LEU A 6 -23.48 -74.65 25.73
N PHE A 7 -22.73 -74.97 24.69
CA PHE A 7 -21.75 -74.08 24.06
C PHE A 7 -22.47 -73.18 23.04
N LEU A 8 -22.49 -71.90 23.31
CA LEU A 8 -22.95 -70.91 22.36
C LEU A 8 -21.76 -70.49 21.50
N MET A 9 -21.76 -70.80 20.23
CA MET A 9 -20.79 -70.23 19.23
C MET A 9 -21.30 -68.85 18.84
N LEU A 10 -20.53 -67.81 19.21
CA LEU A 10 -20.67 -66.45 18.67
C LEU A 10 -19.86 -66.37 17.39
N THR A 11 -20.54 -66.28 16.24
CA THR A 11 -19.90 -65.91 14.95
C THR A 11 -19.70 -64.38 14.90
N ALA A 12 -18.46 -63.96 15.01
CA ALA A 12 -18.08 -62.58 14.76
C ALA A 12 -18.06 -62.31 13.25
N VAL A 13 -18.99 -61.55 12.77
CA VAL A 13 -18.94 -60.96 11.41
C VAL A 13 -18.04 -59.73 11.44
N MET A 14 -16.86 -59.86 10.89
CA MET A 14 -16.00 -58.69 10.62
C MET A 14 -16.57 -57.89 9.43
N LEU A 15 -17.19 -56.75 9.72
CA LEU A 15 -17.44 -55.72 8.73
C LEU A 15 -16.12 -54.96 8.51
N THR A 16 -15.46 -55.24 7.41
CA THR A 16 -14.36 -54.38 6.88
C THR A 16 -15.00 -53.15 6.23
N ALA A 17 -15.08 -52.06 6.97
CA ALA A 17 -15.41 -50.78 6.38
C ALA A 17 -14.20 -50.25 5.60
N CYS A 18 -14.28 -50.28 4.27
CA CYS A 18 -13.39 -49.53 3.37
C CYS A 18 -13.60 -48.03 3.60
N ILE A 19 -12.68 -47.41 4.34
CA ILE A 19 -12.61 -45.96 4.36
C ILE A 19 -11.96 -45.53 3.03
N GLN A 20 -12.80 -45.18 2.04
CA GLN A 20 -12.36 -44.41 0.89
C GLN A 20 -11.94 -43.00 1.41
N LYS A 21 -10.65 -42.74 1.49
CA LYS A 21 -10.14 -41.36 1.56
C LYS A 21 -10.52 -40.66 0.26
N ASN A 22 -11.60 -39.89 0.29
CA ASN A 22 -11.81 -38.85 -0.69
C ASN A 22 -10.70 -37.82 -0.53
N ASN A 23 -9.65 -37.96 -1.31
CA ASN A 23 -8.77 -36.84 -1.62
C ASN A 23 -9.60 -35.88 -2.52
N GLN A 24 -10.40 -35.02 -1.92
CA GLN A 24 -10.77 -33.80 -2.60
C GLN A 24 -9.46 -33.00 -2.79
N LYS A 25 -8.93 -33.06 -4.02
CA LYS A 25 -8.08 -31.98 -4.52
C LYS A 25 -8.91 -30.71 -4.30
N VAL A 26 -8.47 -29.86 -3.40
CA VAL A 26 -8.85 -28.47 -3.42
C VAL A 26 -8.19 -27.95 -4.70
N ASP A 27 -8.95 -27.93 -5.79
CA ASP A 27 -8.62 -27.13 -6.95
C ASP A 27 -8.63 -25.69 -6.43
N THR A 28 -7.44 -25.19 -6.10
CA THR A 28 -7.23 -23.74 -6.05
C THR A 28 -7.56 -23.28 -7.46
N MET A 29 -8.76 -22.70 -7.62
CA MET A 29 -9.05 -21.91 -8.81
C MET A 29 -8.00 -20.82 -8.82
N GLU A 30 -6.97 -20.97 -9.64
CA GLU A 30 -6.14 -19.85 -10.07
C GLU A 30 -7.16 -18.87 -10.69
N ASN A 31 -7.35 -17.76 -10.01
CA ASN A 31 -8.20 -16.69 -10.50
C ASN A 31 -7.42 -16.08 -11.68
N ASP A 32 -7.68 -16.58 -12.88
CA ASP A 32 -7.01 -16.15 -14.12
C ASP A 32 -7.59 -14.80 -14.62
N SER A 33 -8.16 -14.02 -13.70
CA SER A 33 -8.66 -12.68 -14.00
C SER A 33 -7.48 -11.72 -14.15
N THR A 34 -7.24 -11.35 -15.39
CA THR A 34 -6.25 -10.33 -15.73
C THR A 34 -6.81 -8.94 -15.38
N SER A 35 -6.19 -8.23 -14.46
CA SER A 35 -6.60 -6.90 -14.05
C SER A 35 -6.29 -5.86 -15.15
N THR A 36 -7.15 -4.84 -15.30
CA THR A 36 -6.88 -3.75 -16.24
C THR A 36 -6.12 -2.62 -15.55
N VAL A 37 -5.02 -2.19 -16.16
CA VAL A 37 -4.29 -0.98 -15.79
C VAL A 37 -4.42 0.03 -16.93
N TYR A 38 -5.08 1.15 -16.66
CA TYR A 38 -5.17 2.26 -17.59
C TYR A 38 -3.91 3.12 -17.54
N LEU A 39 -3.53 3.70 -18.68
CA LEU A 39 -2.35 4.57 -18.82
C LEU A 39 -2.69 5.81 -19.65
N THR A 40 -2.22 6.96 -19.21
CA THR A 40 -2.03 8.14 -20.06
C THR A 40 -0.61 8.66 -19.94
N ARG A 41 -0.01 9.08 -21.06
CA ARG A 41 1.32 9.68 -21.07
C ARG A 41 1.31 11.16 -20.67
N GLU A 42 0.15 11.79 -20.74
CA GLU A 42 -0.01 13.17 -20.34
C GLU A 42 -0.16 13.29 -18.83
N ILE A 43 0.68 14.12 -18.20
CA ILE A 43 0.61 14.46 -16.79
C ILE A 43 0.06 15.87 -16.66
N SER A 44 -1.26 15.96 -16.47
CA SER A 44 -1.98 17.22 -16.30
C SER A 44 -3.16 17.04 -15.34
N PRO A 45 -3.70 18.13 -14.78
CA PRO A 45 -4.91 18.04 -13.94
C PRO A 45 -6.10 17.42 -14.68
N GLU A 46 -6.21 17.66 -15.98
CA GLU A 46 -7.25 17.13 -16.86
C GLU A 46 -7.07 15.62 -17.09
N SER A 47 -5.84 15.19 -17.34
CA SER A 47 -5.50 13.77 -17.55
C SER A 47 -5.70 12.95 -16.26
N LEU A 48 -5.46 13.53 -15.10
CA LEU A 48 -5.72 12.88 -13.81
C LEU A 48 -7.23 12.62 -13.61
N VAL A 49 -8.11 13.55 -14.00
CA VAL A 49 -9.56 13.32 -14.00
C VAL A 49 -9.96 12.32 -15.10
N LYS A 50 -9.36 12.41 -16.29
CA LYS A 50 -9.68 11.51 -17.40
C LYS A 50 -9.37 10.06 -17.04
N ILE A 51 -8.23 9.77 -16.41
CA ILE A 51 -7.85 8.41 -16.04
C ILE A 51 -8.70 7.91 -14.85
N TYR A 52 -9.05 8.77 -13.90
CA TYR A 52 -10.01 8.42 -12.86
C TYR A 52 -11.34 7.97 -13.47
N LYS A 53 -11.88 8.72 -14.44
CA LYS A 53 -13.14 8.37 -15.12
C LYS A 53 -13.03 7.08 -15.95
N ALA A 54 -11.87 6.77 -16.48
CA ALA A 54 -11.63 5.53 -17.25
C ALA A 54 -11.79 4.26 -16.40
N LEU A 55 -11.58 4.34 -15.07
CA LEU A 55 -11.82 3.22 -14.15
C LEU A 55 -13.30 2.81 -14.08
N GLY A 56 -14.23 3.71 -14.40
CA GLY A 56 -15.66 3.41 -14.36
C GLY A 56 -16.23 3.20 -12.94
N VAL A 57 -15.46 3.50 -11.90
CA VAL A 57 -15.84 3.35 -10.49
C VAL A 57 -16.01 4.75 -9.88
N PRO A 58 -17.25 5.26 -9.76
CA PRO A 58 -17.47 6.58 -9.18
C PRO A 58 -17.24 6.57 -7.67
N ALA A 59 -16.46 7.52 -7.18
CA ALA A 59 -16.28 7.75 -5.75
C ALA A 59 -17.63 8.22 -5.13
N LYS A 60 -17.98 7.67 -3.97
CA LYS A 60 -19.26 7.93 -3.29
C LYS A 60 -19.07 8.19 -1.81
N GLY A 61 -20.00 8.95 -1.22
CA GLY A 61 -19.96 9.29 0.20
C GLY A 61 -18.86 10.30 0.54
N HIS A 62 -18.30 10.17 1.72
CA HIS A 62 -17.14 10.96 2.13
C HIS A 62 -15.87 10.33 1.53
N VAL A 63 -15.24 11.05 0.60
CA VAL A 63 -14.11 10.55 -0.18
C VAL A 63 -12.78 10.97 0.45
N ALA A 64 -11.99 9.99 0.87
CA ALA A 64 -10.58 10.19 1.22
C ALA A 64 -9.72 10.13 -0.05
N VAL A 65 -8.86 11.12 -0.26
CA VAL A 65 -7.78 11.03 -1.26
C VAL A 65 -6.46 10.88 -0.51
N LYS A 66 -5.99 9.63 -0.39
CA LYS A 66 -4.77 9.32 0.34
C LYS A 66 -3.55 9.55 -0.52
N MET A 67 -2.72 10.47 -0.10
CA MET A 67 -1.48 10.81 -0.79
C MET A 67 -0.38 11.17 0.22
N SER A 68 0.80 11.52 -0.27
CA SER A 68 1.87 12.13 0.52
C SER A 68 1.98 13.61 0.15
N THR A 69 1.93 14.48 1.15
CA THR A 69 2.13 15.92 0.99
C THR A 69 3.60 16.34 1.00
N GLY A 70 4.53 15.37 1.20
CA GLY A 70 5.98 15.55 1.21
C GLY A 70 6.53 16.08 2.53
N GLU A 71 7.77 15.75 2.85
CA GLU A 71 8.53 16.41 3.94
C GLU A 71 8.86 17.86 3.58
N GLY A 72 9.12 18.66 4.59
CA GLY A 72 9.16 20.11 4.45
C GLY A 72 10.11 20.69 3.41
N SER A 73 11.24 20.05 3.17
CA SER A 73 12.22 20.48 2.14
C SER A 73 12.23 19.59 0.90
N ASN A 74 11.37 18.56 0.82
CA ASN A 74 11.29 17.69 -0.35
C ASN A 74 10.60 18.40 -1.52
N PRO A 75 11.23 18.53 -2.70
CA PRO A 75 10.64 19.23 -3.83
C PRO A 75 9.77 18.33 -4.73
N ASN A 76 9.79 16.99 -4.55
CA ASN A 76 9.32 16.04 -5.55
C ASN A 76 7.86 15.59 -5.38
N TYR A 77 7.22 15.89 -4.23
CA TYR A 77 5.83 15.50 -3.95
C TYR A 77 4.83 15.97 -5.03
N LEU A 78 3.69 15.30 -5.13
CA LEU A 78 2.61 15.69 -6.05
C LEU A 78 2.09 17.08 -5.71
N LYS A 79 2.22 18.01 -6.65
CA LYS A 79 1.90 19.41 -6.43
C LYS A 79 0.38 19.66 -6.37
N PRO A 80 -0.06 20.62 -5.54
CA PRO A 80 -1.48 21.04 -5.45
C PRO A 80 -2.12 21.33 -6.80
N GLU A 81 -1.39 21.96 -7.72
CA GLU A 81 -1.88 22.32 -9.06
C GLU A 81 -2.25 21.08 -9.88
N LEU A 82 -1.45 20.01 -9.79
CA LEU A 82 -1.69 18.77 -10.53
C LEU A 82 -2.96 18.06 -10.05
N ILE A 83 -3.16 17.97 -8.74
CA ILE A 83 -4.24 17.16 -8.15
C ILE A 83 -5.58 17.90 -8.06
N LYS A 84 -5.57 19.22 -8.26
CA LYS A 84 -6.70 20.11 -8.00
C LYS A 84 -8.01 19.65 -8.64
N ASN A 85 -7.95 19.33 -9.94
CA ASN A 85 -9.17 18.97 -10.68
C ASN A 85 -9.77 17.64 -10.17
N LEU A 86 -8.92 16.67 -9.79
CA LEU A 86 -9.39 15.40 -9.21
C LEU A 86 -10.05 15.62 -7.85
N ILE A 87 -9.42 16.39 -6.95
CA ILE A 87 -9.98 16.66 -5.61
C ILE A 87 -11.35 17.31 -5.72
N PHE A 88 -11.51 18.29 -6.61
CA PHE A 88 -12.80 18.95 -6.80
C PHE A 88 -13.84 18.06 -7.53
N GLU A 89 -13.41 17.24 -8.50
CA GLU A 89 -14.30 16.30 -9.21
C GLU A 89 -14.97 15.33 -8.24
N VAL A 90 -14.22 14.83 -7.25
CA VAL A 90 -14.73 13.85 -6.28
C VAL A 90 -15.21 14.47 -4.96
N ASN A 91 -15.14 15.80 -4.81
CA ASN A 91 -15.36 16.51 -3.54
C ASN A 91 -14.58 15.85 -2.39
N GLY A 92 -13.33 15.51 -2.64
CA GLY A 92 -12.48 14.72 -1.75
C GLY A 92 -11.84 15.55 -0.64
N THR A 93 -11.43 14.86 0.42
CA THR A 93 -10.54 15.36 1.46
C THR A 93 -9.19 14.67 1.28
N ILE A 94 -8.11 15.45 1.22
CA ILE A 94 -6.75 14.90 1.23
C ILE A 94 -6.50 14.32 2.62
N VAL A 95 -6.05 13.06 2.70
CA VAL A 95 -5.80 12.41 3.97
C VAL A 95 -4.36 11.94 4.09
N GLU A 96 -3.76 12.15 5.26
CA GLU A 96 -2.40 11.80 5.64
C GLU A 96 -2.36 11.17 7.03
N CYS A 97 -1.20 10.64 7.42
CA CYS A 97 -0.85 10.31 8.80
C CYS A 97 0.55 10.83 9.13
N ASN A 98 0.78 11.11 10.41
CA ASN A 98 2.08 11.55 10.90
C ASN A 98 3.18 10.53 10.61
N THR A 99 4.42 10.99 10.39
CA THR A 99 5.59 10.12 10.18
C THR A 99 6.13 9.58 11.50
N ALA A 100 6.86 8.47 11.46
CA ALA A 100 7.46 7.81 12.62
C ALA A 100 8.98 8.05 12.73
N TYR A 101 9.48 9.17 12.20
CA TYR A 101 10.90 9.50 12.24
C TYR A 101 11.05 11.03 12.29
N SER A 102 12.29 11.48 12.55
CA SER A 102 12.68 12.88 12.53
C SER A 102 13.81 13.08 11.54
N SER A 103 13.82 14.21 10.86
CA SER A 103 14.90 14.64 9.96
C SER A 103 16.19 14.98 10.73
N GLY A 104 16.14 14.93 12.06
CA GLY A 104 17.28 15.19 12.94
C GLY A 104 17.39 16.62 13.44
N PRO A 105 18.35 16.87 14.33
CA PRO A 105 18.51 18.17 14.97
C PRO A 105 18.71 19.32 13.98
N GLY A 106 17.92 20.37 14.14
CA GLY A 106 17.94 21.58 13.31
C GLY A 106 16.95 21.58 12.15
N ASN A 107 16.29 20.44 11.86
CA ASN A 107 15.30 20.30 10.80
C ASN A 107 13.89 19.94 11.31
N GLU A 108 13.67 20.08 12.62
CA GLU A 108 12.41 19.68 13.27
C GLU A 108 11.18 20.39 12.70
N GLN A 109 11.35 21.59 12.12
CA GLN A 109 10.27 22.33 11.45
C GLN A 109 9.81 21.67 10.13
N ASP A 110 10.63 20.80 9.57
CA ASP A 110 10.36 20.08 8.32
C ASP A 110 9.76 18.70 8.57
N ASP A 111 9.78 18.23 9.83
CA ASP A 111 9.25 16.95 10.22
C ASP A 111 7.72 16.92 10.22
N ARG A 112 7.15 15.81 9.77
CA ARG A 112 5.73 15.49 9.89
C ARG A 112 5.45 14.48 11.02
N ASN A 113 6.34 14.38 12.00
CA ASN A 113 6.24 13.47 13.14
C ASN A 113 5.39 14.00 14.30
N SER A 114 4.78 15.17 14.14
CA SER A 114 3.74 15.70 15.02
C SER A 114 2.71 16.45 14.19
N SER A 115 1.44 16.35 14.56
CA SER A 115 0.36 17.06 13.85
C SER A 115 0.62 18.56 13.77
N ALA A 116 1.14 19.15 14.84
CA ALA A 116 1.45 20.59 14.87
C ALA A 116 2.47 21.03 13.80
N ASN A 117 3.49 20.24 13.54
CA ASN A 117 4.46 20.52 12.47
C ASN A 117 3.95 20.06 11.11
N HIS A 118 3.26 18.93 11.05
CA HIS A 118 2.67 18.41 9.82
C HIS A 118 1.71 19.43 9.19
N TRP A 119 0.84 20.08 9.99
CA TRP A 119 -0.02 21.17 9.51
C TRP A 119 0.77 22.33 8.90
N LYS A 120 1.92 22.72 9.49
CA LYS A 120 2.78 23.78 8.93
C LYS A 120 3.38 23.38 7.58
N VAL A 121 3.77 22.11 7.43
CA VAL A 121 4.29 21.58 6.17
C VAL A 121 3.18 21.57 5.11
N ILE A 122 1.98 21.09 5.44
CA ILE A 122 0.82 21.09 4.55
C ILE A 122 0.50 22.51 4.05
N GLU A 123 0.50 23.50 4.95
CA GLU A 123 0.28 24.90 4.60
C GLU A 123 1.40 25.45 3.70
N ARG A 124 2.66 25.24 4.10
CA ARG A 124 3.84 25.69 3.33
C ARG A 124 3.87 25.11 1.93
N HIS A 125 3.41 23.87 1.74
CA HIS A 125 3.33 23.21 0.44
C HIS A 125 2.09 23.62 -0.37
N GLY A 126 1.24 24.50 0.15
CA GLY A 126 0.12 25.10 -0.56
C GLY A 126 -1.14 24.25 -0.65
N PHE A 127 -1.25 23.17 0.13
CA PHE A 127 -2.47 22.36 0.15
C PHE A 127 -3.63 23.08 0.83
N THR A 128 -3.38 23.79 1.93
CA THR A 128 -4.35 24.65 2.58
C THR A 128 -4.10 26.13 2.20
N PRO A 129 -5.12 26.99 2.12
CA PRO A 129 -6.56 26.69 2.35
C PRO A 129 -7.31 26.14 1.12
N THR A 130 -6.61 25.74 0.05
CA THR A 130 -7.24 25.32 -1.22
C THR A 130 -8.08 24.06 -1.07
N PHE A 131 -7.59 23.08 -0.29
CA PHE A 131 -8.25 21.79 -0.10
C PHE A 131 -8.66 21.57 1.35
N LYS A 132 -9.63 20.68 1.54
CA LYS A 132 -9.83 20.02 2.83
C LYS A 132 -8.70 19.01 3.01
N VAL A 133 -8.02 19.09 4.15
CA VAL A 133 -6.95 18.16 4.53
C VAL A 133 -7.27 17.59 5.90
N ASP A 134 -6.90 16.34 6.15
CA ASP A 134 -7.12 15.64 7.42
C ASP A 134 -5.89 14.79 7.75
N ILE A 135 -5.35 14.94 8.95
CA ILE A 135 -4.31 14.07 9.51
C ILE A 135 -5.04 12.99 10.31
N MET A 136 -5.21 11.82 9.71
CA MET A 136 -6.10 10.78 10.22
C MET A 136 -5.76 10.26 11.62
N ASP A 137 -4.51 10.37 12.05
CA ASP A 137 -4.04 9.94 13.37
C ASP A 137 -3.84 11.10 14.37
N GLU A 138 -4.36 12.31 14.05
CA GLU A 138 -4.23 13.49 14.94
C GLU A 138 -4.98 13.31 16.28
N GLU A 139 -6.16 12.70 16.24
CA GLU A 139 -7.00 12.48 17.43
C GLU A 139 -6.92 11.04 17.97
N GLY A 140 -5.99 10.23 17.46
CA GLY A 140 -5.75 8.88 17.95
C GLY A 140 -5.73 7.82 16.86
N GLU A 141 -5.76 6.57 17.30
CA GLU A 141 -5.58 5.41 16.44
C GLU A 141 -6.58 4.30 16.74
N MET A 142 -6.84 3.46 15.75
CA MET A 142 -7.67 2.26 15.86
C MET A 142 -6.98 1.06 15.23
N ARG A 143 -7.36 -0.13 15.68
CA ARG A 143 -6.88 -1.39 15.10
C ARG A 143 -7.90 -1.92 14.10
N ILE A 144 -7.41 -2.31 12.93
CA ILE A 144 -8.20 -3.01 11.92
C ILE A 144 -7.64 -4.42 11.70
N PRO A 145 -8.49 -5.43 11.42
CA PRO A 145 -8.04 -6.80 11.28
C PRO A 145 -7.19 -6.99 10.02
N VAL A 146 -6.14 -7.79 10.11
CA VAL A 146 -5.38 -8.33 8.98
C VAL A 146 -5.84 -9.76 8.69
N GLN A 147 -5.76 -10.20 7.45
CA GLN A 147 -6.01 -11.60 7.07
C GLN A 147 -4.73 -12.42 7.25
N ASP A 148 -3.61 -11.95 6.72
CA ASP A 148 -2.30 -12.56 6.97
C ASP A 148 -1.69 -12.03 8.27
N SER A 149 -1.76 -12.86 9.29
CA SER A 149 -1.26 -12.53 10.63
C SER A 149 0.11 -13.15 10.93
N THR A 150 0.91 -13.42 9.90
CA THR A 150 2.23 -14.03 10.05
C THR A 150 3.17 -13.14 10.87
N HIS A 151 3.25 -11.86 10.53
CA HIS A 151 4.13 -10.90 11.20
C HIS A 151 3.36 -9.94 12.11
N ILE A 152 2.31 -9.31 11.61
CA ILE A 152 1.47 -8.38 12.36
C ILE A 152 0.10 -9.02 12.66
N LYS A 153 -0.51 -8.69 13.81
CA LYS A 153 -1.81 -9.28 14.21
C LYS A 153 -3.01 -8.40 13.83
N TYR A 154 -2.77 -7.16 13.56
CA TYR A 154 -3.72 -6.12 13.12
C TYR A 154 -2.90 -5.01 12.48
N ASP A 155 -3.55 -4.13 11.73
CA ASP A 155 -2.96 -2.85 11.36
C ASP A 155 -3.44 -1.76 12.33
N ILE A 156 -2.60 -0.76 12.60
CA ILE A 156 -2.90 0.36 13.48
C ILE A 156 -2.96 1.63 12.63
N VAL A 157 -4.18 2.11 12.41
CA VAL A 157 -4.46 3.25 11.52
C VAL A 157 -5.03 4.43 12.30
N GLY A 158 -5.03 5.62 11.70
CA GLY A 158 -5.64 6.79 12.32
C GLY A 158 -7.16 6.64 12.49
N THR A 159 -7.70 7.12 13.64
CA THR A 159 -9.15 7.02 13.93
C THR A 159 -10.02 7.70 12.89
N HIS A 160 -9.55 8.79 12.27
CA HIS A 160 -10.33 9.54 11.26
C HIS A 160 -10.57 8.73 9.98
N MET A 161 -9.86 7.63 9.73
CA MET A 161 -10.18 6.74 8.61
C MET A 161 -11.64 6.25 8.66
N ALA A 162 -12.24 6.19 9.86
CA ALA A 162 -13.64 5.81 10.05
C ALA A 162 -14.63 6.82 9.43
N ASN A 163 -14.24 8.06 9.25
CA ASN A 163 -15.08 9.15 8.72
C ASN A 163 -15.29 9.06 7.20
N TYR A 164 -14.58 8.18 6.52
CA TYR A 164 -14.62 8.08 5.06
C TYR A 164 -15.31 6.81 4.59
N ASP A 165 -16.03 6.94 3.47
CA ASP A 165 -16.77 5.85 2.85
C ASP A 165 -16.03 5.26 1.66
N PHE A 166 -15.25 6.06 0.94
CA PHE A 166 -14.50 5.69 -0.25
C PHE A 166 -13.07 6.21 -0.17
N MET A 167 -12.09 5.46 -0.70
CA MET A 167 -10.71 5.92 -0.79
C MET A 167 -10.22 5.96 -2.24
N ILE A 168 -9.54 7.04 -2.59
CA ILE A 168 -8.65 7.10 -3.76
C ILE A 168 -7.22 7.09 -3.23
N ALA A 169 -6.50 5.98 -3.41
CA ALA A 169 -5.07 5.95 -3.16
C ALA A 169 -4.36 6.64 -4.33
N LEU A 170 -4.04 7.92 -4.15
CA LEU A 170 -3.30 8.72 -5.12
C LEU A 170 -1.81 8.65 -4.78
N ASN A 171 -1.09 7.86 -5.56
CA ASN A 171 0.28 7.51 -5.29
C ASN A 171 1.23 8.34 -6.15
N HIS A 172 2.29 8.86 -5.56
CA HIS A 172 3.46 9.30 -6.27
C HIS A 172 4.42 8.10 -6.37
N PHE A 173 4.66 7.59 -7.60
CA PHE A 173 5.56 6.45 -7.80
C PHE A 173 7.02 6.91 -7.81
N LYS A 174 7.88 6.30 -6.99
CA LYS A 174 9.30 6.66 -6.80
C LYS A 174 10.05 5.56 -6.05
N GLY A 175 11.34 5.76 -5.81
CA GLY A 175 12.13 4.91 -4.92
C GLY A 175 11.73 5.05 -3.45
N HIS A 176 12.22 4.13 -2.63
CA HIS A 176 12.08 4.18 -1.17
C HIS A 176 13.27 3.54 -0.48
N PRO A 177 13.87 4.16 0.54
CA PRO A 177 15.10 3.66 1.17
C PRO A 177 14.96 2.28 1.82
N MET A 178 13.79 1.91 2.32
CA MET A 178 13.56 0.63 2.98
C MET A 178 12.70 -0.33 2.14
N GLY A 179 11.64 0.16 1.51
CA GLY A 179 10.73 -0.69 0.73
C GLY A 179 11.12 -0.88 -0.74
N GLY A 180 12.28 -0.34 -1.17
CA GLY A 180 12.72 -0.38 -2.56
C GLY A 180 11.99 0.65 -3.43
N TYR A 181 10.68 0.68 -3.40
CA TYR A 181 9.83 1.66 -4.09
C TYR A 181 8.66 2.13 -3.22
N GLY A 182 8.05 3.23 -3.61
CA GLY A 182 6.79 3.73 -3.07
C GLY A 182 5.73 3.78 -4.16
N GLY A 183 4.69 2.98 -4.02
CA GLY A 183 3.54 2.86 -4.90
C GLY A 183 2.24 2.74 -4.11
N ALA A 184 1.24 2.05 -4.67
CA ALA A 184 -0.06 1.85 -4.04
C ALA A 184 0.05 1.04 -2.75
N LEU A 185 0.77 -0.08 -2.75
CA LEU A 185 0.90 -0.93 -1.57
C LEU A 185 1.54 -0.20 -0.39
N LYS A 186 2.60 0.58 -0.65
CA LYS A 186 3.25 1.38 0.40
C LYS A 186 2.37 2.53 0.88
N ASN A 187 1.62 3.19 0.00
CA ASN A 187 0.72 4.28 0.37
C ASN A 187 -0.45 3.78 1.23
N LEU A 188 -0.96 2.59 0.95
CA LEU A 188 -2.00 1.94 1.74
C LEU A 188 -1.47 1.50 3.12
N SER A 189 -0.34 0.79 3.16
CA SER A 189 0.23 0.28 4.40
C SER A 189 0.81 1.40 5.26
N ILE A 190 2.05 1.81 4.96
CA ILE A 190 2.77 2.83 5.74
C ILE A 190 2.06 4.19 5.71
N GLY A 191 1.41 4.52 4.58
CA GLY A 191 0.73 5.81 4.42
C GLY A 191 -0.51 5.96 5.28
N CYS A 192 -1.32 4.90 5.47
CA CYS A 192 -2.53 4.92 6.30
C CYS A 192 -2.27 4.56 7.77
N ALA A 193 -1.14 3.90 8.07
CA ALA A 193 -0.78 3.57 9.44
C ALA A 193 -0.54 4.83 10.28
N SER A 194 -0.98 4.80 11.55
CA SER A 194 -0.58 5.79 12.56
C SER A 194 0.92 5.75 12.82
N GLN A 195 1.45 6.65 13.65
CA GLN A 195 2.86 6.57 14.05
C GLN A 195 3.21 5.22 14.70
N ASN A 196 2.35 4.72 15.58
CA ASN A 196 2.51 3.41 16.20
C ASN A 196 2.36 2.29 15.17
N GLY A 197 1.42 2.41 14.25
CA GLY A 197 1.25 1.46 13.14
C GLY A 197 2.47 1.37 12.23
N LYS A 198 3.07 2.49 11.90
CA LYS A 198 4.35 2.52 11.15
C LYS A 198 5.46 1.77 11.91
N ALA A 199 5.60 2.01 13.22
CA ALA A 199 6.57 1.30 14.05
C ALA A 199 6.27 -0.21 14.09
N TYR A 200 5.00 -0.58 14.19
CA TYR A 200 4.56 -1.97 14.24
C TYR A 200 4.86 -2.72 12.93
N ILE A 201 4.59 -2.09 11.78
CA ILE A 201 4.91 -2.66 10.46
C ILE A 201 6.42 -2.78 10.26
N HIS A 202 7.21 -1.72 10.52
CA HIS A 202 8.67 -1.73 10.32
C HIS A 202 9.38 -2.73 11.23
N SER A 203 8.84 -2.97 12.42
CA SER A 203 9.40 -3.92 13.38
C SER A 203 8.86 -5.35 13.21
N THR A 204 8.09 -5.64 12.15
CA THR A 204 7.44 -6.95 11.97
C THR A 204 6.66 -7.41 13.22
N GLY A 205 5.88 -6.50 13.78
CA GLY A 205 5.02 -6.77 14.93
C GLY A 205 5.68 -6.70 16.31
N LYS A 206 6.95 -6.27 16.42
CA LYS A 206 7.67 -6.23 17.71
C LYS A 206 7.41 -4.95 18.51
N MET A 207 7.06 -3.84 17.85
CA MET A 207 6.91 -2.53 18.49
C MET A 207 5.51 -1.95 18.23
N GLU A 208 4.61 -2.08 19.17
CA GLU A 208 3.25 -1.54 19.09
C GLU A 208 3.15 -0.05 19.49
N VAL A 209 4.09 0.42 20.26
CA VAL A 209 4.19 1.82 20.70
C VAL A 209 5.54 2.35 20.25
N LEU A 210 5.50 3.41 19.47
CA LEU A 210 6.70 4.00 18.89
C LEU A 210 7.70 4.43 19.95
N ASP A 211 8.91 3.86 19.90
CA ASP A 211 10.11 4.33 20.59
C ASP A 211 11.15 4.69 19.54
N MET A 212 11.27 5.97 19.24
CA MET A 212 12.18 6.49 18.20
C MET A 212 13.65 6.12 18.45
N ALA A 213 14.06 5.95 19.71
CA ALA A 213 15.44 5.59 20.05
C ALA A 213 15.73 4.11 19.73
N LYS A 214 14.71 3.26 19.66
CA LYS A 214 14.85 1.82 19.50
C LYS A 214 14.42 1.30 18.14
N LEU A 215 13.47 1.94 17.45
CA LEU A 215 12.86 1.44 16.22
C LEU A 215 13.91 1.00 15.19
N TRP A 216 14.98 1.76 15.05
CA TRP A 216 16.03 1.52 14.05
C TRP A 216 17.21 0.69 14.58
N THR A 217 17.09 0.11 15.77
CA THR A 217 18.11 -0.81 16.29
C THR A 217 17.93 -2.22 15.74
N PRO A 218 19.00 -3.04 15.67
CA PRO A 218 18.92 -4.43 15.20
C PRO A 218 17.91 -5.31 15.96
N GLU A 219 17.55 -4.94 17.18
CA GLU A 219 16.58 -5.67 18.02
C GLU A 219 15.16 -5.52 17.48
N TYR A 220 14.80 -4.31 17.03
CA TYR A 220 13.42 -3.97 16.64
C TYR A 220 13.20 -3.92 15.15
N ILE A 221 14.21 -3.52 14.37
CA ILE A 221 14.07 -3.52 12.92
C ILE A 221 13.77 -4.96 12.45
N GLY A 222 12.72 -5.12 11.65
CA GLY A 222 12.37 -6.40 11.06
C GLY A 222 13.44 -6.89 10.08
N ASP A 223 13.44 -8.18 9.76
CA ASP A 223 14.13 -8.61 8.56
C ASP A 223 13.45 -8.01 7.32
N GLN A 224 14.20 -7.89 6.23
CA GLN A 224 13.75 -7.15 5.06
C GLN A 224 12.46 -7.73 4.46
N ASP A 225 12.40 -9.04 4.26
CA ASP A 225 11.24 -9.69 3.64
C ASP A 225 10.03 -9.67 4.59
N GLY A 226 10.24 -9.92 5.89
CA GLY A 226 9.18 -9.81 6.89
C GLY A 226 8.58 -8.39 6.99
N PHE A 227 9.39 -7.35 6.80
CA PHE A 227 8.90 -5.97 6.71
C PHE A 227 8.02 -5.77 5.45
N LEU A 228 8.47 -6.26 4.29
CA LEU A 228 7.72 -6.17 3.03
C LEU A 228 6.41 -6.98 3.07
N GLU A 229 6.43 -8.16 3.70
CA GLU A 229 5.24 -8.98 3.95
C GLU A 229 4.27 -8.29 4.93
N SER A 230 4.79 -7.64 5.98
CA SER A 230 3.98 -6.83 6.90
C SER A 230 3.31 -5.66 6.19
N MET A 231 4.02 -5.01 5.24
CA MET A 231 3.42 -3.97 4.39
C MET A 231 2.28 -4.51 3.53
N ALA A 232 2.46 -5.69 2.90
CA ALA A 232 1.41 -6.31 2.09
C ALA A 232 0.17 -6.65 2.92
N ALA A 233 0.35 -7.22 4.12
CA ALA A 233 -0.74 -7.53 5.05
C ALA A 233 -1.49 -6.28 5.54
N ALA A 234 -0.77 -5.20 5.87
CA ALA A 234 -1.37 -3.93 6.26
C ALA A 234 -2.12 -3.26 5.08
N ALA A 235 -1.56 -3.30 3.87
CA ALA A 235 -2.24 -2.81 2.67
C ALA A 235 -3.55 -3.56 2.43
N GLN A 236 -3.56 -4.90 2.57
CA GLN A 236 -4.77 -5.71 2.47
C GLN A 236 -5.81 -5.31 3.52
N ALA A 237 -5.41 -5.06 4.75
CA ALA A 237 -6.35 -4.64 5.80
C ALA A 237 -7.07 -3.32 5.47
N VAL A 238 -6.36 -2.34 4.87
CA VAL A 238 -6.95 -1.07 4.42
C VAL A 238 -7.90 -1.30 3.23
N VAL A 239 -7.52 -2.14 2.27
CA VAL A 239 -8.39 -2.51 1.14
C VAL A 239 -9.67 -3.17 1.64
N ASP A 240 -9.56 -4.20 2.47
CA ASP A 240 -10.70 -4.91 3.07
C ASP A 240 -11.63 -3.98 3.85
N TYR A 241 -11.06 -2.96 4.50
CA TYR A 241 -11.83 -1.98 5.26
C TYR A 241 -12.71 -1.13 4.34
N PHE A 242 -12.19 -0.63 3.21
CA PHE A 242 -12.93 0.20 2.28
C PHE A 242 -13.84 -0.59 1.33
N GLU A 243 -13.49 -1.83 0.99
CA GLU A 243 -14.36 -2.71 0.19
C GLU A 243 -15.68 -3.04 0.92
N LYS A 244 -15.66 -3.09 2.25
CA LYS A 244 -16.87 -3.25 3.08
C LYS A 244 -17.72 -1.98 3.15
N LYS A 245 -17.23 -0.85 2.63
CA LYS A 245 -17.92 0.44 2.56
C LYS A 245 -18.37 0.74 1.12
N GLN A 246 -17.85 1.79 0.50
CA GLN A 246 -18.21 2.19 -0.87
C GLN A 246 -17.11 1.87 -1.89
N GLY A 247 -15.95 1.40 -1.43
CA GLY A 247 -14.86 0.94 -2.27
C GLY A 247 -13.57 1.76 -2.21
N ILE A 248 -12.62 1.32 -3.02
CA ILE A 248 -11.29 1.92 -3.12
C ILE A 248 -10.78 1.78 -4.56
N ILE A 249 -10.03 2.78 -5.03
CA ILE A 249 -9.33 2.75 -6.33
C ILE A 249 -7.92 3.30 -6.18
N TYR A 250 -7.08 3.04 -7.16
CA TYR A 250 -5.66 3.34 -7.12
C TYR A 250 -5.23 4.10 -8.35
N ILE A 251 -4.49 5.20 -8.15
CA ILE A 251 -3.91 6.02 -9.21
C ILE A 251 -2.45 6.26 -8.86
N SER A 252 -1.52 5.97 -9.77
CA SER A 252 -0.09 6.21 -9.61
C SER A 252 0.39 7.23 -10.62
N VAL A 253 1.01 8.31 -10.14
CA VAL A 253 1.64 9.33 -10.97
C VAL A 253 3.14 9.07 -11.01
N MET A 254 3.67 8.85 -12.21
CA MET A 254 5.08 8.57 -12.48
C MET A 254 5.77 9.82 -13.01
N ASN A 255 5.94 10.81 -12.12
CA ASN A 255 6.68 12.05 -12.38
C ASN A 255 7.67 12.33 -11.24
N ASN A 256 8.70 13.10 -11.49
CA ASN A 256 9.73 13.42 -10.50
C ASN A 256 10.20 12.20 -9.71
N MET A 257 10.38 11.07 -10.39
CA MET A 257 10.70 9.78 -9.78
C MET A 257 12.14 9.76 -9.27
N SER A 258 12.35 10.22 -8.03
CA SER A 258 13.65 10.12 -7.37
C SER A 258 13.88 8.72 -6.82
N ILE A 259 15.14 8.40 -6.52
CA ILE A 259 15.51 7.17 -5.79
C ILE A 259 14.97 7.18 -4.35
N ASP A 260 14.66 8.36 -3.83
CA ASP A 260 14.16 8.56 -2.48
C ASP A 260 12.66 8.91 -2.48
N CYS A 261 12.04 8.66 -1.34
CA CYS A 261 10.63 8.87 -1.10
C CYS A 261 10.33 10.34 -0.76
N ASP A 262 9.09 10.79 -0.94
CA ASP A 262 8.60 12.10 -0.46
C ASP A 262 8.76 12.27 1.06
N CYS A 263 9.03 11.18 1.75
CA CYS A 263 9.32 11.14 3.16
C CYS A 263 10.82 11.38 3.50
N VAL A 264 11.66 11.65 2.53
CA VAL A 264 13.06 12.07 2.71
C VAL A 264 13.14 13.57 2.48
N ASP A 265 13.67 14.29 3.44
CA ASP A 265 13.70 15.75 3.44
C ASP A 265 14.56 16.31 2.28
N HIS A 266 15.75 15.77 2.11
CA HIS A 266 16.67 16.11 1.02
C HIS A 266 16.92 14.91 0.10
N PRO A 267 16.01 14.64 -0.84
CA PRO A 267 16.13 13.49 -1.74
C PRO A 267 17.26 13.69 -2.75
N GLU A 268 17.80 12.58 -3.23
CA GLU A 268 18.72 12.57 -4.37
C GLU A 268 18.05 13.17 -5.62
N PRO A 269 18.84 13.79 -6.51
CA PRO A 269 18.32 14.37 -7.76
C PRO A 269 17.56 13.35 -8.60
N VAL A 270 16.47 13.81 -9.21
CA VAL A 270 15.70 13.01 -10.18
C VAL A 270 16.53 12.77 -11.43
N LYS A 271 16.67 11.51 -11.82
CA LYS A 271 17.40 11.07 -13.04
C LYS A 271 16.50 10.48 -14.12
N LEU A 272 15.22 10.27 -13.82
CA LEU A 272 14.24 9.72 -14.75
C LEU A 272 13.39 10.83 -15.36
N GLU A 273 13.05 10.67 -16.64
CA GLU A 273 12.01 11.46 -17.27
C GLU A 273 10.63 11.03 -16.74
N ASP A 274 9.71 11.98 -16.69
CA ASP A 274 8.32 11.70 -16.33
C ASP A 274 7.70 10.72 -17.33
N TYR A 275 6.92 9.77 -16.81
CA TYR A 275 6.36 8.74 -17.68
C TYR A 275 4.87 8.94 -18.00
N GLY A 276 4.06 9.18 -17.00
CA GLY A 276 2.61 9.28 -17.16
C GLY A 276 1.83 9.00 -15.88
N ILE A 277 0.55 8.76 -16.04
CA ILE A 277 -0.36 8.41 -14.95
C ILE A 277 -0.98 7.05 -15.26
N LEU A 278 -0.95 6.16 -14.27
CA LEU A 278 -1.59 4.84 -14.33
C LEU A 278 -2.72 4.76 -13.32
N ALA A 279 -3.75 3.94 -13.62
CA ALA A 279 -4.83 3.69 -12.69
C ALA A 279 -5.38 2.26 -12.83
N SER A 280 -5.77 1.68 -11.70
CA SER A 280 -6.39 0.35 -11.64
C SER A 280 -7.36 0.25 -10.46
N THR A 281 -8.23 -0.76 -10.49
CA THR A 281 -9.00 -1.22 -9.33
C THR A 281 -8.26 -2.32 -8.56
N ASP A 282 -7.04 -2.69 -8.97
CA ASP A 282 -6.17 -3.67 -8.35
C ASP A 282 -4.83 -3.02 -8.02
N PRO A 283 -4.45 -2.89 -6.72
CA PRO A 283 -3.21 -2.22 -6.31
C PRO A 283 -1.96 -3.03 -6.67
N VAL A 284 -2.06 -4.37 -6.74
CA VAL A 284 -0.96 -5.28 -7.08
C VAL A 284 -0.63 -5.14 -8.56
N ALA A 285 -1.66 -5.17 -9.42
CA ALA A 285 -1.53 -4.95 -10.86
C ALA A 285 -0.93 -3.57 -11.18
N LEU A 286 -1.39 -2.54 -10.45
CA LEU A 286 -0.92 -1.17 -10.64
C LEU A 286 0.58 -1.03 -10.31
N ASP A 287 1.01 -1.53 -9.14
CA ASP A 287 2.41 -1.45 -8.74
C ASP A 287 3.30 -2.32 -9.64
N GLN A 288 2.84 -3.52 -10.04
CA GLN A 288 3.54 -4.35 -11.01
C GLN A 288 3.74 -3.62 -12.36
N ALA A 289 2.69 -2.97 -12.87
CA ALA A 289 2.78 -2.22 -14.12
C ALA A 289 3.79 -1.06 -14.04
N CYS A 290 3.83 -0.34 -12.91
CA CYS A 290 4.81 0.72 -12.67
C CYS A 290 6.25 0.16 -12.68
N ILE A 291 6.50 -0.95 -11.98
CA ILE A 291 7.80 -1.63 -11.95
C ILE A 291 8.22 -2.08 -13.36
N ASP A 292 7.33 -2.72 -14.10
CA ASP A 292 7.61 -3.21 -15.46
C ASP A 292 7.95 -2.05 -16.41
N ILE A 293 7.27 -0.91 -16.26
CA ILE A 293 7.57 0.29 -17.01
C ILE A 293 8.99 0.80 -16.70
N ILE A 294 9.40 0.87 -15.43
CA ILE A 294 10.75 1.30 -15.08
C ILE A 294 11.80 0.31 -15.61
N ASN A 295 11.54 -1.00 -15.53
CA ASN A 295 12.43 -2.03 -16.08
C ASN A 295 12.63 -1.91 -17.62
N GLN A 296 11.66 -1.37 -18.33
CA GLN A 296 11.71 -1.18 -19.78
C GLN A 296 12.37 0.14 -20.19
N GLN A 297 12.65 1.06 -19.24
CA GLN A 297 13.30 2.32 -19.55
C GLN A 297 14.73 2.12 -20.03
N LYS A 298 15.11 2.90 -21.03
CA LYS A 298 16.48 2.88 -21.56
C LYS A 298 17.29 4.01 -20.95
N VAL A 299 18.56 3.73 -20.69
CA VAL A 299 19.50 4.77 -20.29
C VAL A 299 19.76 5.70 -21.47
N THR A 300 19.56 6.99 -21.27
CA THR A 300 19.85 8.07 -22.19
C THR A 300 20.53 9.22 -21.44
N ALA A 301 20.87 10.30 -22.12
CA ALA A 301 21.44 11.49 -21.48
C ALA A 301 20.46 12.20 -20.51
N LYS A 302 19.16 11.93 -20.60
CA LYS A 302 18.12 12.57 -19.81
C LYS A 302 17.32 11.60 -18.93
N ASN A 303 17.50 10.31 -19.13
CA ASN A 303 16.72 9.27 -18.45
C ASN A 303 17.64 8.14 -18.01
N ASP A 304 17.82 7.97 -16.72
CA ASP A 304 18.65 6.89 -16.15
C ASP A 304 17.91 6.19 -15.00
N PRO A 305 17.31 5.02 -15.24
CA PRO A 305 16.60 4.27 -14.23
C PRO A 305 17.53 3.45 -13.32
N THR A 306 18.84 3.42 -13.57
CA THR A 306 19.78 2.49 -12.93
C THR A 306 19.75 2.54 -11.42
N ASP A 307 19.79 3.75 -10.84
CA ASP A 307 19.81 3.90 -9.38
C ASP A 307 18.49 3.45 -8.74
N LEU A 308 17.35 3.76 -9.39
CA LEU A 308 16.05 3.33 -8.91
C LEU A 308 15.90 1.81 -8.98
N LEU A 309 16.30 1.20 -10.09
CA LEU A 309 16.28 -0.27 -10.25
C LEU A 309 17.19 -0.95 -9.21
N ASN A 310 18.39 -0.43 -9.01
CA ASN A 310 19.31 -0.93 -7.98
C ASN A 310 18.70 -0.82 -6.58
N ARG A 311 18.00 0.27 -6.26
CA ARG A 311 17.31 0.44 -4.98
C ARG A 311 16.20 -0.58 -4.81
N ILE A 312 15.39 -0.82 -5.85
CA ILE A 312 14.30 -1.80 -5.84
C ILE A 312 14.88 -3.22 -5.60
N ASP A 313 15.96 -3.56 -6.29
CA ASP A 313 16.62 -4.86 -6.17
C ASP A 313 17.27 -5.05 -4.78
N GLN A 314 18.08 -4.10 -4.34
CA GLN A 314 18.77 -4.15 -3.04
C GLN A 314 17.83 -4.24 -1.85
N GLN A 315 16.65 -3.66 -1.95
CA GLN A 315 15.62 -3.69 -0.91
C GLN A 315 14.56 -4.78 -1.15
N HIS A 316 14.78 -5.70 -2.08
CA HIS A 316 13.83 -6.75 -2.47
C HIS A 316 12.42 -6.19 -2.78
N GLY A 317 12.31 -4.95 -3.31
CA GLY A 317 11.04 -4.21 -3.36
C GLY A 317 9.89 -4.96 -4.05
N VAL A 318 10.20 -5.81 -5.05
CA VAL A 318 9.21 -6.64 -5.74
C VAL A 318 8.56 -7.69 -4.83
N HIS A 319 9.25 -8.11 -3.75
CA HIS A 319 8.71 -9.08 -2.81
C HIS A 319 7.39 -8.61 -2.15
N THR A 320 7.21 -7.30 -1.94
CA THR A 320 5.91 -6.76 -1.46
C THR A 320 4.77 -7.09 -2.41
N ILE A 321 5.00 -6.95 -3.74
CA ILE A 321 4.00 -7.27 -4.78
C ILE A 321 3.73 -8.78 -4.82
N GLU A 322 4.79 -9.58 -4.75
CA GLU A 322 4.69 -11.05 -4.76
C GLU A 322 3.92 -11.57 -3.56
N HIS A 323 4.21 -11.04 -2.39
CA HIS A 323 3.49 -11.42 -1.18
C HIS A 323 2.04 -10.93 -1.20
N ALA A 324 1.78 -9.70 -1.70
CA ALA A 324 0.42 -9.19 -1.86
C ALA A 324 -0.45 -10.07 -2.77
N GLU A 325 0.11 -10.57 -3.90
CA GLU A 325 -0.56 -11.55 -4.75
C GLU A 325 -0.77 -12.88 -4.01
N LYS A 326 0.26 -13.38 -3.31
CA LYS A 326 0.20 -14.65 -2.56
C LYS A 326 -0.90 -14.65 -1.49
N ILE A 327 -1.13 -13.52 -0.81
CA ILE A 327 -2.20 -13.40 0.20
C ILE A 327 -3.55 -13.04 -0.40
N GLY A 328 -3.65 -12.92 -1.74
CA GLY A 328 -4.92 -12.70 -2.44
C GLY A 328 -5.40 -11.26 -2.49
N LEU A 329 -4.53 -10.27 -2.27
CA LEU A 329 -4.89 -8.86 -2.36
C LEU A 329 -5.19 -8.42 -3.79
N GLY A 330 -4.54 -9.01 -4.78
CA GLY A 330 -4.73 -8.69 -6.20
C GLY A 330 -3.92 -9.63 -7.08
N SER A 331 -3.68 -9.26 -8.34
CA SER A 331 -2.93 -10.06 -9.31
C SER A 331 -1.81 -9.26 -9.97
N ARG A 332 -0.65 -9.88 -10.13
CA ARG A 332 0.47 -9.35 -10.92
C ARG A 332 0.21 -9.43 -12.43
N LYS A 333 -0.79 -10.23 -12.86
CA LYS A 333 -1.20 -10.31 -14.26
C LYS A 333 -2.12 -9.14 -14.60
N TYR A 334 -1.74 -8.35 -15.61
CA TYR A 334 -2.53 -7.20 -16.01
C TYR A 334 -2.53 -6.99 -17.53
N THR A 335 -3.52 -6.25 -18.01
CA THR A 335 -3.57 -5.71 -19.37
C THR A 335 -3.40 -4.20 -19.28
N LEU A 336 -2.38 -3.65 -19.95
CA LEU A 336 -2.16 -2.20 -20.04
C LEU A 336 -2.99 -1.60 -21.16
N VAL A 337 -3.84 -0.63 -20.84
CA VAL A 337 -4.75 0.03 -21.78
C VAL A 337 -4.45 1.54 -21.82
N SER A 338 -3.90 2.03 -22.94
CA SER A 338 -3.74 3.47 -23.12
C SER A 338 -5.09 4.14 -23.35
N ILE A 339 -5.32 5.27 -22.66
CA ILE A 339 -6.46 6.15 -22.90
C ILE A 339 -6.11 7.37 -23.75
N ASP A 340 -4.87 7.47 -24.20
CA ASP A 340 -4.43 8.47 -25.17
C ASP A 340 -4.99 8.14 -26.57
N LYS A 341 -5.28 9.19 -27.33
CA LYS A 341 -5.81 9.05 -28.70
C LYS A 341 -4.70 8.87 -29.71
#